data_f79659d503b8fe293ef9bf1f1b2c46f8
#
_entry.id   f79659d503b8fe293ef9bf1f1b2c46f8
#
_cell.length_a   1.000
_cell.length_b   1.000
_cell.length_c   1.000
_cell.angle_alpha   90.00
_cell.angle_beta   90.00
_cell.angle_gamma   90.00
#
_symmetry.space_group_name_H-M   'P 1'
#
loop_
_entity.id
_entity.type
_entity.pdbx_description
1 polymer ?
#
loop_
_entity_poly.entity_id
_entity_poly.type
_entity_poly.pdbx_seq_one_letter_code
_entity_poly.pdbx_strand_id
1 'polypeptide(L)'
;MNKIFYIVLFGFIFAFMGETKAQKETDERAYIDFKNGIGFKSPDSLFFMNMRFRMQNRLGFNADDEFNIEEVEATVKRLRLRFDGFVLSPKLTYYLQLSFTLGDLGMEGTQKPNIIRDAIIHYHFSDRFYMGFGQGKLPGNRQRVSSSGSQQFAERSLVNSIFNIDRDFGVFMYYTQPIGKTLVNFKAAVSTGEGRNALITNDQFSYTGRIEFLPLGEFKSKGDFFEGDLLRESSPKLSIASAFSKNFKAQRTQGQRGYFLKTPRDINTFFVDMVLKYNGWAFQSEYAYRDIYLPIVEDIDDTQRVMFVGQGVNTQLSYCFRNNYEIAARHSYVVPFDKIKDFEPAKEVFMLGINKYVMQHKAKVQVNASRINQSTNSLLFIPNNYWNFMFQVEIGI
;
A
#
# COMPACT_ATOMS: atom_id res chain seq x y z
N MET A 1 14.65 -25.80 -1.18
CA MET A 1 14.11 -24.97 -0.08
C MET A 1 15.27 -24.25 0.59
N ASN A 2 15.29 -22.92 0.53
CA ASN A 2 16.45 -22.12 0.92
C ASN A 2 16.73 -22.21 2.43
N LYS A 3 17.96 -22.61 2.81
CA LYS A 3 18.42 -22.71 4.22
C LYS A 3 18.19 -21.43 5.04
N ILE A 4 18.15 -20.26 4.38
CA ILE A 4 17.90 -18.95 5.02
C ILE A 4 16.47 -18.85 5.59
N PHE A 5 15.45 -19.40 4.92
CA PHE A 5 14.07 -19.37 5.41
C PHE A 5 13.93 -20.18 6.72
N TYR A 6 14.56 -21.33 6.80
CA TYR A 6 14.56 -22.13 8.05
C TYR A 6 15.29 -21.44 9.18
N ILE A 7 16.41 -20.76 8.91
CA ILE A 7 17.17 -20.03 9.94
C ILE A 7 16.32 -18.87 10.49
N VAL A 8 15.62 -18.12 9.62
CA VAL A 8 14.76 -17.01 10.03
C VAL A 8 13.52 -17.52 10.76
N LEU A 9 12.89 -18.61 10.28
CA LEU A 9 11.74 -19.24 10.93
C LEU A 9 12.11 -19.85 12.29
N PHE A 10 13.25 -20.53 12.40
CA PHE A 10 13.76 -21.07 13.67
C PHE A 10 14.12 -19.96 14.67
N GLY A 11 14.72 -18.85 14.21
CA GLY A 11 14.97 -17.68 15.05
C GLY A 11 13.70 -17.07 15.62
N PHE A 12 12.61 -17.07 14.85
CA PHE A 12 11.30 -16.59 15.28
C PHE A 12 10.68 -17.51 16.35
N ILE A 13 10.79 -18.84 16.18
CA ILE A 13 10.28 -19.83 17.15
C ILE A 13 11.04 -19.76 18.47
N PHE A 14 12.38 -19.60 18.47
CA PHE A 14 13.19 -19.48 19.69
C PHE A 14 12.92 -18.17 20.44
N ALA A 15 12.58 -17.08 19.76
CA ALA A 15 12.22 -15.82 20.41
C ALA A 15 10.92 -15.91 21.22
N PHE A 16 10.00 -16.81 20.85
CA PHE A 16 8.76 -17.06 21.58
C PHE A 16 8.94 -17.91 22.86
N MET A 17 10.05 -18.62 23.02
CA MET A 17 10.31 -19.50 24.17
C MET A 17 10.98 -18.80 25.36
N GLY A 18 11.29 -17.51 25.25
CA GLY A 18 11.96 -16.73 26.27
C GLY A 18 11.00 -16.04 27.25
N GLU A 19 10.99 -16.52 28.49
CA GLU A 19 10.52 -15.88 29.74
C GLU A 19 9.06 -15.36 29.79
N THR A 20 8.14 -16.21 30.16
CA THR A 20 6.91 -15.85 30.90
C THR A 20 7.27 -15.48 32.34
N LYS A 21 7.65 -14.25 32.61
CA LYS A 21 7.59 -13.73 33.99
C LYS A 21 6.14 -13.39 34.30
N ALA A 22 5.56 -14.10 35.27
CA ALA A 22 4.27 -13.76 35.84
C ALA A 22 4.27 -12.29 36.28
N GLN A 23 3.44 -11.48 35.63
CA GLN A 23 3.28 -10.08 35.96
C GLN A 23 2.39 -9.99 37.21
N LYS A 24 2.80 -9.16 38.18
CA LYS A 24 2.00 -8.88 39.37
C LYS A 24 0.61 -8.41 38.97
N GLU A 25 -0.42 -8.99 39.59
CA GLU A 25 -1.80 -8.49 39.54
C GLU A 25 -1.83 -7.01 39.91
N THR A 26 -2.08 -6.17 38.94
CA THR A 26 -2.54 -4.82 39.18
C THR A 26 -4.06 -4.85 38.99
N ASP A 27 -4.80 -4.39 40.00
CA ASP A 27 -6.27 -4.27 40.00
C ASP A 27 -6.73 -3.20 38.99
N GLU A 28 -6.44 -3.44 37.71
CA GLU A 28 -6.87 -2.60 36.60
C GLU A 28 -8.17 -3.14 36.03
N ARG A 29 -9.26 -2.38 36.21
CA ARG A 29 -10.54 -2.71 35.60
C ARG A 29 -10.44 -2.66 34.08
N ALA A 30 -11.14 -3.54 33.38
CA ALA A 30 -11.33 -3.44 31.93
C ALA A 30 -11.89 -2.03 31.60
N TYR A 31 -11.32 -1.37 30.60
CA TYR A 31 -11.82 -0.09 30.17
C TYR A 31 -12.03 -0.06 28.64
N ILE A 32 -12.97 0.79 28.22
CA ILE A 32 -13.23 1.06 26.81
C ILE A 32 -12.74 2.48 26.51
N ASP A 33 -11.89 2.60 25.47
CA ASP A 33 -11.37 3.87 24.98
C ASP A 33 -11.89 4.14 23.57
N PHE A 34 -12.36 5.37 23.34
CA PHE A 34 -12.92 5.81 22.06
C PHE A 34 -12.00 6.78 21.29
N LYS A 35 -10.78 7.03 21.74
CA LYS A 35 -9.89 8.02 21.12
C LYS A 35 -9.47 7.68 19.69
N ASN A 36 -9.16 6.41 19.43
CA ASN A 36 -8.64 5.96 18.13
C ASN A 36 -9.39 4.76 17.55
N GLY A 37 -10.68 4.66 17.78
CA GLY A 37 -11.52 3.52 17.53
C GLY A 37 -12.18 3.06 18.81
N ILE A 38 -12.59 1.81 18.90
CA ILE A 38 -13.13 1.20 20.12
C ILE A 38 -12.03 0.32 20.69
N GLY A 39 -11.35 0.82 21.73
CA GLY A 39 -10.29 0.12 22.46
C GLY A 39 -10.85 -0.67 23.63
N PHE A 40 -10.40 -1.90 23.79
CA PHE A 40 -10.67 -2.76 24.94
C PHE A 40 -9.37 -3.27 25.53
N LYS A 41 -9.18 -3.14 26.84
CA LYS A 41 -8.04 -3.69 27.60
C LYS A 41 -8.56 -4.67 28.65
N SER A 42 -7.95 -5.85 28.74
CA SER A 42 -8.29 -6.83 29.77
C SER A 42 -7.83 -6.36 31.17
N PRO A 43 -8.50 -6.78 32.27
CA PRO A 43 -8.14 -6.39 33.63
C PRO A 43 -6.71 -6.75 34.01
N ASP A 44 -6.22 -7.89 33.54
CA ASP A 44 -4.84 -8.37 33.76
C ASP A 44 -3.79 -7.71 32.90
N SER A 45 -4.20 -6.76 32.03
CA SER A 45 -3.32 -6.06 31.09
C SER A 45 -2.57 -6.98 30.11
N LEU A 46 -2.98 -8.24 29.96
CA LEU A 46 -2.38 -9.20 29.05
C LEU A 46 -2.92 -9.09 27.61
N PHE A 47 -4.05 -8.40 27.44
CA PHE A 47 -4.68 -8.23 26.15
C PHE A 47 -5.15 -6.80 25.93
N PHE A 48 -4.86 -6.26 24.77
CA PHE A 48 -5.45 -5.02 24.24
C PHE A 48 -5.90 -5.22 22.81
N MET A 49 -7.12 -4.77 22.50
CA MET A 49 -7.66 -4.74 21.16
C MET A 49 -8.22 -3.35 20.86
N ASN A 50 -7.89 -2.82 19.69
CA ASN A 50 -8.48 -1.61 19.16
C ASN A 50 -9.20 -1.96 17.85
N MET A 51 -10.51 -1.73 17.80
CA MET A 51 -11.33 -1.96 16.62
C MET A 51 -11.55 -0.63 15.89
N ARG A 52 -11.36 -0.64 14.58
CA ARG A 52 -11.59 0.51 13.70
C ARG A 52 -12.43 0.10 12.51
N PHE A 53 -13.26 1.02 12.10
CA PHE A 53 -14.12 0.90 10.94
C PHE A 53 -13.78 1.98 9.92
N ARG A 54 -13.94 1.66 8.63
CA ARG A 54 -13.81 2.64 7.55
C ARG A 54 -14.70 2.29 6.37
N MET A 55 -15.41 3.31 5.87
CA MET A 55 -16.26 3.25 4.68
C MET A 55 -15.87 4.37 3.71
N GLN A 56 -15.80 4.06 2.41
CA GLN A 56 -15.63 5.00 1.31
C GLN A 56 -16.75 4.78 0.30
N ASN A 57 -17.62 5.77 0.15
CA ASN A 57 -18.67 5.81 -0.86
C ASN A 57 -18.24 6.73 -2.00
N ARG A 58 -18.41 6.26 -3.22
CA ARG A 58 -17.96 6.96 -4.42
C ARG A 58 -19.05 7.04 -5.47
N LEU A 59 -19.13 8.21 -6.08
CA LEU A 59 -19.78 8.46 -7.36
C LEU A 59 -18.70 8.95 -8.33
N GLY A 60 -18.64 8.38 -9.51
CA GLY A 60 -17.71 8.79 -10.56
C GLY A 60 -18.36 8.64 -11.94
N PHE A 61 -17.81 9.34 -12.92
CA PHE A 61 -18.18 9.15 -14.31
C PHE A 61 -16.99 9.43 -15.24
N ASN A 62 -16.97 8.72 -16.35
CA ASN A 62 -16.09 8.96 -17.47
C ASN A 62 -16.86 9.74 -18.55
N ALA A 63 -16.18 10.66 -19.20
CA ALA A 63 -16.73 11.42 -20.31
C ALA A 63 -15.70 11.54 -21.44
N ASP A 64 -16.18 11.59 -22.67
CA ASP A 64 -15.37 11.84 -23.85
C ASP A 64 -14.87 13.31 -23.94
N ASP A 65 -14.25 13.68 -25.05
CA ASP A 65 -13.74 15.04 -25.27
C ASP A 65 -14.84 16.10 -25.43
N GLU A 66 -16.05 15.69 -25.75
CA GLU A 66 -17.26 16.53 -25.87
C GLU A 66 -18.05 16.58 -24.56
N PHE A 67 -17.54 15.94 -23.50
CA PHE A 67 -18.18 15.77 -22.19
C PHE A 67 -19.48 14.95 -22.21
N ASN A 68 -19.66 14.08 -23.20
CA ASN A 68 -20.73 13.07 -23.14
C ASN A 68 -20.33 11.99 -22.13
N ILE A 69 -21.25 11.65 -21.23
CA ILE A 69 -21.01 10.64 -20.20
C ILE A 69 -21.07 9.25 -20.85
N GLU A 70 -19.98 8.49 -20.77
CA GLU A 70 -19.85 7.14 -21.30
C GLU A 70 -20.07 6.07 -20.23
N GLU A 71 -19.64 6.34 -18.98
CA GLU A 71 -19.70 5.39 -17.89
C GLU A 71 -19.98 6.09 -16.55
N VAL A 72 -20.78 5.47 -15.71
CA VAL A 72 -21.07 5.94 -14.35
C VAL A 72 -20.71 4.86 -13.34
N GLU A 73 -19.91 5.21 -12.33
CA GLU A 73 -19.59 4.38 -11.16
C GLU A 73 -20.33 4.91 -9.93
N ALA A 74 -21.20 4.10 -9.31
CA ALA A 74 -21.78 4.39 -8.00
C ALA A 74 -21.55 3.19 -7.09
N THR A 75 -20.62 3.30 -6.12
CA THR A 75 -20.15 2.13 -5.39
C THR A 75 -19.68 2.43 -3.97
N VAL A 76 -19.83 1.44 -3.11
CA VAL A 76 -19.08 1.38 -1.84
C VAL A 76 -17.67 0.90 -2.17
N LYS A 77 -16.75 1.83 -2.41
CA LYS A 77 -15.40 1.51 -2.88
C LYS A 77 -14.60 0.71 -1.87
N ARG A 78 -14.75 1.03 -0.57
CA ARG A 78 -14.10 0.31 0.52
C ARG A 78 -14.99 0.26 1.74
N LEU A 79 -15.12 -0.93 2.30
CA LEU A 79 -15.72 -1.19 3.60
C LEU A 79 -14.77 -2.11 4.37
N ARG A 80 -14.17 -1.63 5.46
CA ARG A 80 -13.11 -2.34 6.16
C ARG A 80 -13.29 -2.33 7.66
N LEU A 81 -13.00 -3.47 8.29
CA LEU A 81 -12.78 -3.59 9.72
C LEU A 81 -11.30 -3.88 9.97
N ARG A 82 -10.77 -3.27 11.01
CA ARG A 82 -9.40 -3.45 11.45
C ARG A 82 -9.37 -3.70 12.94
N PHE A 83 -8.57 -4.66 13.35
CA PHE A 83 -8.27 -4.97 14.73
C PHE A 83 -6.75 -4.91 14.91
N ASP A 84 -6.29 -4.17 15.89
CA ASP A 84 -4.88 -4.08 16.24
C ASP A 84 -4.72 -3.97 17.76
N GLY A 85 -3.62 -4.50 18.25
CA GLY A 85 -3.36 -4.50 19.69
C GLY A 85 -2.20 -5.40 20.06
N PHE A 86 -2.21 -5.91 21.29
CA PHE A 86 -1.21 -6.86 21.78
C PHE A 86 -1.84 -8.00 22.56
N VAL A 87 -1.09 -9.11 22.68
CA VAL A 87 -1.45 -10.30 23.46
C VAL A 87 -0.25 -10.68 24.31
N LEU A 88 -0.49 -11.08 25.57
CA LEU A 88 0.49 -11.48 26.59
C LEU A 88 1.45 -10.34 27.00
N SER A 89 1.90 -9.55 26.08
CA SER A 89 2.85 -8.46 26.34
C SER A 89 2.75 -7.40 25.24
N PRO A 90 2.97 -6.11 25.53
CA PRO A 90 3.11 -5.05 24.52
C PRO A 90 4.20 -5.33 23.46
N LYS A 91 5.12 -6.27 23.72
CA LYS A 91 6.11 -6.71 22.74
C LYS A 91 5.50 -7.60 21.63
N LEU A 92 4.39 -8.29 21.91
CA LEU A 92 3.72 -9.17 20.96
C LEU A 92 2.45 -8.50 20.44
N THR A 93 2.56 -7.78 19.33
CA THR A 93 1.45 -7.06 18.72
C THR A 93 0.87 -7.81 17.54
N TYR A 94 -0.39 -7.54 17.24
CA TYR A 94 -1.06 -8.11 16.08
C TYR A 94 -1.80 -7.04 15.27
N TYR A 95 -2.01 -7.34 14.00
CA TYR A 95 -2.75 -6.51 13.08
C TYR A 95 -3.58 -7.39 12.16
N LEU A 96 -4.91 -7.24 12.24
CA LEU A 96 -5.89 -7.91 11.38
C LEU A 96 -6.71 -6.87 10.62
N GLN A 97 -6.82 -7.01 9.30
CA GLN A 97 -7.71 -6.17 8.49
C GLN A 97 -8.58 -7.02 7.57
N LEU A 98 -9.88 -6.81 7.66
CA LEU A 98 -10.90 -7.43 6.82
C LEU A 98 -11.46 -6.40 5.83
N SER A 99 -11.92 -6.86 4.68
CA SER A 99 -12.54 -6.03 3.64
C SER A 99 -13.72 -6.76 3.00
N PHE A 100 -14.79 -6.00 2.69
CA PHE A 100 -16.08 -6.56 2.31
C PHE A 100 -16.58 -6.08 0.94
N THR A 101 -15.79 -5.28 0.21
CA THR A 101 -16.19 -4.76 -1.11
C THR A 101 -15.51 -5.53 -2.24
N LEU A 102 -16.19 -5.72 -3.37
CA LEU A 102 -15.71 -6.48 -4.53
C LEU A 102 -14.32 -6.02 -5.00
N GLY A 103 -14.08 -4.72 -5.12
CA GLY A 103 -12.77 -4.18 -5.54
C GLY A 103 -11.62 -4.46 -4.56
N ASP A 104 -11.91 -4.84 -3.32
CA ASP A 104 -10.92 -5.19 -2.30
C ASP A 104 -10.80 -6.72 -2.09
N LEU A 105 -11.77 -7.52 -2.56
CA LEU A 105 -11.77 -8.98 -2.37
C LEU A 105 -10.71 -9.70 -3.20
N GLY A 106 -10.19 -9.06 -4.27
CA GLY A 106 -9.11 -9.62 -5.08
C GLY A 106 -9.53 -10.90 -5.81
N MET A 107 -10.69 -10.86 -6.47
CA MET A 107 -11.25 -11.97 -7.24
C MET A 107 -10.54 -12.21 -8.58
N GLU A 108 -9.58 -11.37 -8.96
CA GLU A 108 -8.81 -11.51 -10.20
C GLU A 108 -8.14 -12.89 -10.26
N GLY A 109 -8.50 -13.70 -11.24
CA GLY A 109 -7.95 -15.05 -11.44
C GLY A 109 -8.38 -16.09 -10.40
N THR A 110 -9.25 -15.75 -9.45
CA THR A 110 -9.86 -16.71 -8.51
C THR A 110 -11.33 -16.37 -8.34
N GLN A 111 -12.20 -17.36 -8.38
CA GLN A 111 -13.64 -17.16 -8.16
C GLN A 111 -14.00 -17.02 -6.67
N LYS A 112 -13.04 -17.05 -5.77
CA LYS A 112 -13.26 -17.03 -4.32
C LYS A 112 -12.92 -15.67 -3.72
N PRO A 113 -13.83 -15.05 -2.96
CA PRO A 113 -13.58 -13.78 -2.30
C PRO A 113 -12.51 -13.94 -1.20
N ASN A 114 -11.55 -13.02 -1.18
CA ASN A 114 -10.48 -12.97 -0.20
C ASN A 114 -10.70 -11.83 0.79
N ILE A 115 -11.46 -12.11 1.85
CA ILE A 115 -11.87 -11.11 2.85
C ILE A 115 -10.68 -10.64 3.69
N ILE A 116 -9.72 -11.52 3.99
CA ILE A 116 -8.56 -11.20 4.82
C ILE A 116 -7.56 -10.39 3.99
N ARG A 117 -7.33 -9.14 4.38
CA ARG A 117 -6.32 -8.31 3.74
C ARG A 117 -4.97 -8.40 4.42
N ASP A 118 -4.97 -8.23 5.73
CA ASP A 118 -3.78 -8.32 6.57
C ASP A 118 -4.09 -9.24 7.76
N ALA A 119 -3.16 -10.12 8.11
CA ALA A 119 -3.19 -10.96 9.30
C ALA A 119 -1.73 -11.23 9.68
N ILE A 120 -1.17 -10.38 10.55
CA ILE A 120 0.25 -10.39 10.88
C ILE A 120 0.47 -10.19 12.38
N ILE A 121 1.39 -10.94 12.92
CA ILE A 121 1.87 -10.83 14.30
C ILE A 121 3.26 -10.22 14.25
N HIS A 122 3.55 -9.26 15.14
CA HIS A 122 4.88 -8.68 15.27
C HIS A 122 5.43 -8.94 16.68
N TYR A 123 6.72 -9.23 16.74
CA TYR A 123 7.46 -9.29 17.99
C TYR A 123 8.51 -8.18 18.03
N HIS A 124 8.44 -7.33 19.05
CA HIS A 124 9.33 -6.21 19.30
C HIS A 124 10.49 -6.63 20.21
N PHE A 125 11.67 -6.86 19.61
CA PHE A 125 12.89 -7.19 20.34
C PHE A 125 13.41 -5.95 21.10
N SER A 126 13.23 -4.79 20.49
CA SER A 126 13.54 -3.48 21.07
C SER A 126 12.65 -2.40 20.42
N ASP A 127 12.75 -1.16 20.90
CA ASP A 127 12.05 -0.01 20.30
C ASP A 127 12.48 0.27 18.85
N ARG A 128 13.64 -0.24 18.44
CA ARG A 128 14.23 -0.01 17.12
C ARG A 128 14.11 -1.19 16.17
N PHE A 129 13.96 -2.39 16.71
CA PHE A 129 13.96 -3.63 15.92
C PHE A 129 12.76 -4.50 16.26
N TYR A 130 11.99 -4.85 15.24
CA TYR A 130 10.91 -5.82 15.35
C TYR A 130 10.78 -6.65 14.08
N MET A 131 10.19 -7.82 14.23
CA MET A 131 9.92 -8.73 13.13
C MET A 131 8.41 -9.04 13.08
N GLY A 132 7.91 -9.33 11.89
CA GLY A 132 6.55 -9.74 11.64
C GLY A 132 6.50 -11.11 10.98
N PHE A 133 5.45 -11.87 11.28
CA PHE A 133 5.14 -13.13 10.62
C PHE A 133 3.65 -13.18 10.28
N GLY A 134 3.32 -13.51 9.04
CA GLY A 134 1.96 -13.57 8.53
C GLY A 134 1.77 -12.83 7.23
N GLN A 135 0.53 -12.44 6.95
CA GLN A 135 0.15 -11.73 5.72
C GLN A 135 0.10 -10.21 5.97
N GLY A 136 0.91 -9.47 5.23
CA GLY A 136 0.96 -8.01 5.34
C GLY A 136 1.41 -7.33 4.06
N LYS A 137 1.44 -6.00 4.08
CA LYS A 137 1.95 -5.20 2.96
C LYS A 137 3.46 -5.38 2.84
N LEU A 138 3.93 -5.69 1.63
CA LEU A 138 5.35 -5.66 1.32
C LEU A 138 5.90 -4.23 1.39
N PRO A 139 7.16 -4.04 1.83
CA PRO A 139 7.80 -2.73 1.91
C PRO A 139 8.24 -2.24 0.51
N GLY A 140 7.27 -2.04 -0.39
CA GLY A 140 7.48 -1.59 -1.76
C GLY A 140 7.28 -0.08 -1.93
N ASN A 141 6.46 0.29 -2.90
CA ASN A 141 6.23 1.69 -3.27
C ASN A 141 5.44 2.47 -2.20
N ARG A 142 5.72 3.77 -2.07
CA ARG A 142 5.20 4.69 -1.05
C ARG A 142 3.66 4.68 -1.01
N GLN A 143 3.02 4.88 -2.15
CA GLN A 143 1.57 4.95 -2.19
C GLN A 143 0.88 3.65 -1.80
N ARG A 144 1.54 2.49 -1.98
CA ARG A 144 0.97 1.20 -1.55
C ARG A 144 1.16 0.97 -0.06
N VAL A 145 2.33 1.30 0.47
CA VAL A 145 2.61 1.19 1.91
C VAL A 145 1.69 2.11 2.71
N SER A 146 1.47 3.34 2.24
CA SER A 146 0.51 4.28 2.83
C SER A 146 -0.92 3.73 2.80
N SER A 147 -1.71 4.09 3.81
CA SER A 147 -3.12 3.68 3.88
C SER A 147 -3.92 4.33 2.75
N SER A 148 -4.89 3.61 2.18
CA SER A 148 -5.84 4.22 1.24
C SER A 148 -6.75 5.27 1.88
N GLY A 149 -6.91 5.27 3.21
CA GLY A 149 -7.59 6.33 3.94
C GLY A 149 -6.75 7.59 4.12
N SER A 150 -5.44 7.51 3.89
CA SER A 150 -4.51 8.63 4.07
C SER A 150 -4.15 9.33 2.76
N GLN A 151 -4.98 9.17 1.71
CA GLN A 151 -4.73 9.71 0.38
C GLN A 151 -5.48 11.04 0.17
N GLN A 152 -4.88 11.92 -0.65
CA GLN A 152 -5.46 13.18 -1.11
C GLN A 152 -6.47 12.98 -2.24
N PHE A 153 -6.27 11.97 -3.07
CA PHE A 153 -7.12 11.65 -4.19
C PHE A 153 -7.95 10.40 -3.89
N ALA A 154 -9.13 10.31 -4.48
CA ALA A 154 -10.02 9.16 -4.34
C ALA A 154 -9.35 7.86 -4.79
N GLU A 155 -8.45 7.92 -5.80
CA GLU A 155 -7.64 6.80 -6.27
C GLU A 155 -6.14 7.06 -6.14
N ARG A 156 -5.39 5.96 -6.08
CA ARG A 156 -3.94 5.98 -6.20
C ARG A 156 -3.51 6.36 -7.62
N SER A 157 -2.24 6.74 -7.78
CA SER A 157 -1.69 7.09 -9.08
C SER A 157 -1.72 5.92 -10.07
N LEU A 158 -1.63 6.26 -11.35
CA LEU A 158 -1.43 5.30 -12.43
C LEU A 158 -0.18 4.43 -12.20
N VAL A 159 0.92 5.03 -11.73
CA VAL A 159 2.16 4.32 -11.40
C VAL A 159 1.90 3.25 -10.33
N ASN A 160 1.17 3.60 -9.25
CA ASN A 160 0.82 2.60 -8.25
C ASN A 160 -0.11 1.52 -8.82
N SER A 161 -1.05 1.83 -9.72
CA SER A 161 -1.96 0.82 -10.26
C SER A 161 -1.22 -0.27 -11.03
N ILE A 162 -0.17 0.11 -11.76
CA ILE A 162 0.59 -0.76 -12.65
C ILE A 162 1.75 -1.46 -11.93
N PHE A 163 2.55 -0.72 -11.17
CA PHE A 163 3.83 -1.23 -10.63
C PHE A 163 3.76 -1.73 -9.20
N ASN A 164 2.67 -1.49 -8.46
CA ASN A 164 2.66 -1.84 -7.04
C ASN A 164 3.00 -3.30 -6.80
N ILE A 165 3.72 -3.54 -5.70
CA ILE A 165 3.77 -4.82 -5.03
C ILE A 165 2.80 -4.76 -3.86
N ASP A 166 1.93 -5.76 -3.75
CA ASP A 166 0.83 -5.69 -2.78
C ASP A 166 1.21 -6.37 -1.46
N ARG A 167 0.35 -7.17 -0.98
CA ARG A 167 0.45 -7.96 0.23
C ARG A 167 0.88 -9.36 -0.09
N ASP A 168 1.59 -9.96 0.85
CA ASP A 168 2.01 -11.34 0.73
C ASP A 168 2.12 -11.96 2.12
N PHE A 169 2.22 -13.29 2.17
CA PHE A 169 2.51 -14.03 3.39
C PHE A 169 4.01 -14.27 3.52
N GLY A 170 4.59 -13.95 4.68
CA GLY A 170 6.01 -14.11 4.88
C GLY A 170 6.54 -13.65 6.22
N VAL A 171 7.85 -13.45 6.26
CA VAL A 171 8.59 -12.87 7.39
C VAL A 171 9.01 -11.45 7.01
N PHE A 172 8.79 -10.52 7.93
CA PHE A 172 9.08 -9.11 7.76
C PHE A 172 10.08 -8.67 8.83
N MET A 173 11.00 -7.78 8.46
CA MET A 173 11.97 -7.16 9.37
C MET A 173 11.90 -5.64 9.26
N TYR A 174 11.97 -4.98 10.41
CA TYR A 174 11.93 -3.53 10.53
C TYR A 174 12.99 -3.07 11.52
N TYR A 175 13.85 -2.15 11.07
CA TYR A 175 14.88 -1.58 11.90
C TYR A 175 14.98 -0.07 11.67
N THR A 176 15.01 0.70 12.76
CA THR A 176 15.15 2.15 12.73
C THR A 176 16.46 2.55 13.42
N GLN A 177 17.34 3.25 12.70
CA GLN A 177 18.59 3.79 13.18
C GLN A 177 18.53 5.32 13.25
N PRO A 178 18.44 5.93 14.44
CA PRO A 178 18.66 7.36 14.62
C PRO A 178 20.16 7.70 14.54
N ILE A 179 20.48 8.78 13.83
CA ILE A 179 21.82 9.34 13.68
C ILE A 179 21.72 10.85 13.93
N GLY A 180 21.87 11.28 15.15
CA GLY A 180 21.59 12.66 15.55
C GLY A 180 20.10 13.00 15.32
N LYS A 181 19.81 13.98 14.45
CA LYS A 181 18.43 14.36 14.06
C LYS A 181 17.91 13.54 12.89
N THR A 182 18.77 12.82 12.20
CA THR A 182 18.43 12.01 11.04
C THR A 182 17.91 10.64 11.47
N LEU A 183 16.96 10.09 10.71
CA LEU A 183 16.49 8.71 10.86
C LEU A 183 16.73 7.93 9.58
N VAL A 184 17.17 6.68 9.74
CA VAL A 184 17.28 5.71 8.65
C VAL A 184 16.44 4.50 9.01
N ASN A 185 15.44 4.18 8.18
CA ASN A 185 14.59 3.01 8.36
C ASN A 185 14.97 1.94 7.33
N PHE A 186 15.20 0.72 7.80
CA PHE A 186 15.40 -0.47 6.98
C PHE A 186 14.18 -1.37 7.13
N LYS A 187 13.63 -1.81 6.01
CA LYS A 187 12.49 -2.73 5.97
C LYS A 187 12.80 -3.83 4.97
N ALA A 188 12.58 -5.07 5.36
CA ALA A 188 12.77 -6.21 4.47
C ALA A 188 11.63 -7.21 4.63
N ALA A 189 11.39 -8.00 3.59
CA ALA A 189 10.46 -9.12 3.63
C ALA A 189 10.98 -10.27 2.77
N VAL A 190 10.82 -11.48 3.29
CA VAL A 190 10.91 -12.74 2.55
C VAL A 190 9.51 -13.34 2.57
N SER A 191 8.92 -13.51 1.39
CA SER A 191 7.51 -13.89 1.27
C SER A 191 7.29 -14.90 0.15
N THR A 192 6.09 -15.47 0.08
CA THR A 192 5.76 -16.53 -0.90
C THR A 192 5.78 -16.04 -2.36
N GLY A 193 5.56 -14.76 -2.62
CA GLY A 193 5.50 -14.19 -3.97
C GLY A 193 4.12 -14.25 -4.62
N GLU A 194 3.16 -14.98 -4.05
CA GLU A 194 1.88 -15.35 -4.67
C GLU A 194 0.69 -14.51 -4.21
N GLY A 195 0.93 -13.63 -3.23
CA GLY A 195 -0.08 -12.71 -2.73
C GLY A 195 -0.95 -13.27 -1.61
N ARG A 196 -2.11 -12.65 -1.41
CA ARG A 196 -2.97 -12.90 -0.26
C ARG A 196 -3.60 -14.28 -0.30
N ASN A 197 -3.50 -15.01 0.84
CA ASN A 197 -4.13 -16.32 1.07
C ASN A 197 -3.91 -17.31 -0.10
N ALA A 198 -2.71 -17.31 -0.68
CA ALA A 198 -2.35 -18.26 -1.70
C ALA A 198 -2.31 -19.68 -1.08
N LEU A 199 -3.11 -20.59 -1.63
CA LEU A 199 -3.17 -21.97 -1.16
C LEU A 199 -2.02 -22.82 -1.72
N ILE A 200 -1.56 -22.48 -2.90
CA ILE A 200 -0.49 -23.16 -3.62
C ILE A 200 0.62 -22.16 -3.87
N THR A 201 1.81 -22.50 -3.46
CA THR A 201 3.02 -21.74 -3.70
C THR A 201 3.99 -22.60 -4.48
N ASN A 202 4.90 -21.96 -5.20
CA ASN A 202 6.02 -22.66 -5.79
C ASN A 202 7.16 -22.87 -4.75
N ASP A 203 8.30 -23.39 -5.19
CA ASP A 203 9.47 -23.64 -4.34
C ASP A 203 10.37 -22.40 -4.17
N GLN A 204 9.95 -21.24 -4.65
CA GLN A 204 10.73 -20.00 -4.64
C GLN A 204 10.06 -18.93 -3.76
N PHE A 205 10.79 -17.86 -3.50
CA PHE A 205 10.36 -16.76 -2.65
C PHE A 205 10.47 -15.42 -3.37
N SER A 206 9.75 -14.46 -2.85
CA SER A 206 9.92 -13.04 -3.15
C SER A 206 10.75 -12.37 -2.06
N TYR A 207 11.72 -11.57 -2.46
CA TYR A 207 12.59 -10.78 -1.59
C TYR A 207 12.34 -9.32 -1.85
N THR A 208 11.97 -8.58 -0.81
CA THR A 208 11.70 -7.15 -0.92
C THR A 208 12.49 -6.41 0.15
N GLY A 209 13.18 -5.35 -0.25
CA GLY A 209 13.94 -4.48 0.63
C GLY A 209 13.58 -3.02 0.39
N ARG A 210 13.54 -2.20 1.46
CA ARG A 210 13.32 -0.77 1.40
C ARG A 210 14.19 -0.06 2.43
N ILE A 211 14.82 1.03 2.00
CA ILE A 211 15.52 1.96 2.87
C ILE A 211 14.85 3.34 2.78
N GLU A 212 14.63 3.98 3.94
CA GLU A 212 14.08 5.34 4.03
C GLU A 212 15.03 6.22 4.82
N PHE A 213 15.38 7.36 4.24
CA PHE A 213 16.28 8.36 4.80
C PHE A 213 15.50 9.63 5.11
N LEU A 214 15.47 10.04 6.39
CA LEU A 214 14.78 11.21 6.89
C LEU A 214 15.81 12.22 7.45
N PRO A 215 16.48 13.00 6.59
CA PRO A 215 17.59 13.87 7.00
C PRO A 215 17.18 15.00 7.95
N LEU A 216 15.93 15.45 7.86
CA LEU A 216 15.38 16.54 8.67
C LEU A 216 14.57 16.05 9.89
N GLY A 217 14.76 14.77 10.25
CA GLY A 217 14.08 14.13 11.37
C GLY A 217 12.68 13.65 11.05
N GLU A 218 12.03 13.12 12.07
CA GLU A 218 10.72 12.49 11.98
C GLU A 218 9.61 13.52 11.65
N PHE A 219 8.64 13.10 10.86
CA PHE A 219 7.40 13.84 10.62
C PHE A 219 6.47 13.71 11.82
N LYS A 220 5.68 14.73 12.13
CA LYS A 220 4.63 14.67 13.15
C LYS A 220 3.72 13.47 12.90
N SER A 221 3.52 12.63 13.93
CA SER A 221 2.61 11.48 13.87
C SER A 221 2.86 10.54 12.67
N LYS A 222 4.12 10.34 12.27
CA LYS A 222 4.50 9.55 11.08
C LYS A 222 3.86 10.09 9.78
N GLY A 223 3.88 11.41 9.64
CA GLY A 223 3.25 12.14 8.55
C GLY A 223 3.78 11.81 7.15
N ASP A 224 4.93 11.16 7.04
CA ASP A 224 5.46 10.64 5.78
C ASP A 224 4.62 9.50 5.16
N PHE A 225 3.71 8.89 5.95
CA PHE A 225 2.74 7.88 5.50
C PHE A 225 1.32 8.43 5.26
N PHE A 226 1.13 9.74 5.36
CA PHE A 226 -0.09 10.44 5.01
C PHE A 226 0.17 11.35 3.83
N GLU A 227 -0.73 11.43 2.87
CA GLU A 227 -0.66 12.44 1.83
C GLU A 227 -1.19 13.78 2.36
N GLY A 228 -0.71 14.89 1.80
CA GLY A 228 -1.00 16.22 2.32
C GLY A 228 -0.28 16.58 3.63
N ASP A 229 -0.21 17.87 3.95
CA ASP A 229 0.38 18.38 5.20
C ASP A 229 -0.69 18.95 6.14
N LEU A 230 -1.66 18.09 6.54
CA LEU A 230 -2.75 18.45 7.46
C LEU A 230 -2.26 18.89 8.84
N LEU A 231 -1.15 18.31 9.32
CA LEU A 231 -0.57 18.61 10.62
C LEU A 231 0.32 19.86 10.59
N ARG A 232 0.50 20.43 9.40
CA ARG A 232 1.28 21.64 9.13
C ARG A 232 2.64 21.58 9.84
N GLU A 233 3.57 20.84 9.24
CA GLU A 233 4.94 20.73 9.74
C GLU A 233 5.54 22.12 9.97
N SER A 234 5.95 22.40 11.20
CA SER A 234 6.48 23.71 11.58
C SER A 234 7.89 23.99 11.04
N SER A 235 8.59 22.95 10.62
CA SER A 235 9.88 23.00 9.92
C SER A 235 9.83 22.07 8.73
N PRO A 236 10.61 22.29 7.67
CA PRO A 236 10.68 21.39 6.54
C PRO A 236 11.00 19.96 6.99
N LYS A 237 10.28 19.00 6.44
CA LYS A 237 10.48 17.56 6.67
C LYS A 237 10.65 16.87 5.33
N LEU A 238 11.65 16.00 5.23
CA LEU A 238 12.00 15.29 4.01
C LEU A 238 12.18 13.79 4.29
N SER A 239 11.59 12.97 3.46
CA SER A 239 11.84 11.53 3.38
C SER A 239 12.24 11.19 1.96
N ILE A 240 13.37 10.53 1.77
CA ILE A 240 13.80 9.94 0.50
C ILE A 240 13.91 8.44 0.72
N ALA A 241 13.39 7.65 -0.21
CA ALA A 241 13.41 6.22 -0.05
C ALA A 241 13.66 5.49 -1.38
N SER A 242 14.21 4.30 -1.26
CA SER A 242 14.35 3.36 -2.36
C SER A 242 13.88 1.98 -1.94
N ALA A 243 13.26 1.24 -2.85
CA ALA A 243 12.85 -0.14 -2.63
C ALA A 243 13.13 -1.00 -3.86
N PHE A 244 13.47 -2.25 -3.60
CA PHE A 244 13.67 -3.25 -4.63
C PHE A 244 12.93 -4.54 -4.23
N SER A 245 12.30 -5.17 -5.20
CA SER A 245 11.64 -6.47 -5.04
C SER A 245 12.01 -7.39 -6.19
N LYS A 246 12.44 -8.61 -5.84
CA LYS A 246 12.61 -9.70 -6.79
C LYS A 246 11.68 -10.85 -6.39
N ASN A 247 10.71 -11.13 -7.25
CA ASN A 247 9.79 -12.25 -7.11
C ASN A 247 10.21 -13.35 -8.07
N PHE A 248 10.74 -14.45 -7.53
CA PHE A 248 11.19 -15.59 -8.32
C PHE A 248 10.01 -16.49 -8.67
N LYS A 249 9.91 -16.88 -9.95
CA LYS A 249 8.89 -17.78 -10.48
C LYS A 249 7.45 -17.34 -10.08
N ALA A 250 7.15 -16.05 -10.17
CA ALA A 250 5.82 -15.55 -9.91
C ALA A 250 4.79 -16.26 -10.80
N GLN A 251 3.72 -16.77 -10.19
CA GLN A 251 2.65 -17.51 -10.88
C GLN A 251 1.53 -16.61 -11.37
N ARG A 252 1.63 -15.28 -11.18
CA ARG A 252 0.61 -14.32 -11.59
C ARG A 252 1.20 -13.16 -12.38
N THR A 253 0.40 -12.59 -13.27
CA THR A 253 0.81 -11.50 -14.17
C THR A 253 1.38 -10.27 -13.48
N GLN A 254 1.01 -9.99 -12.23
CA GLN A 254 1.50 -8.87 -11.43
C GLN A 254 2.23 -9.31 -10.14
N GLY A 255 2.72 -10.55 -10.10
CA GLY A 255 3.30 -11.14 -8.91
C GLY A 255 2.24 -11.53 -7.89
N GLN A 256 1.92 -10.66 -6.94
CA GLN A 256 0.93 -10.92 -5.89
C GLN A 256 -0.53 -10.80 -6.37
N ARG A 257 -0.77 -10.45 -7.62
CA ARG A 257 -2.10 -10.17 -8.19
C ARG A 257 -2.16 -10.56 -9.67
N GLY A 258 -3.37 -10.49 -10.22
CA GLY A 258 -3.61 -10.74 -11.64
C GLY A 258 -3.93 -12.21 -11.95
N TYR A 259 -3.84 -12.56 -13.21
CA TYR A 259 -4.20 -13.89 -13.73
C TYR A 259 -3.08 -14.91 -13.49
N PHE A 260 -3.45 -16.15 -13.23
CA PHE A 260 -2.50 -17.25 -13.11
C PHE A 260 -1.85 -17.58 -14.45
N LEU A 261 -0.55 -17.86 -14.43
CA LEU A 261 0.28 -18.14 -15.58
C LEU A 261 0.49 -19.65 -15.75
N LYS A 262 0.49 -20.15 -16.98
CA LYS A 262 0.97 -21.50 -17.28
C LYS A 262 2.45 -21.66 -16.97
N THR A 263 3.24 -20.65 -17.30
CA THR A 263 4.68 -20.65 -17.07
C THR A 263 5.09 -19.48 -16.18
N PRO A 264 5.54 -19.73 -14.96
CA PRO A 264 5.97 -18.69 -14.04
C PRO A 264 7.11 -17.81 -14.59
N ARG A 265 7.21 -16.56 -14.09
CA ARG A 265 8.21 -15.58 -14.50
C ARG A 265 8.87 -14.91 -13.30
N ASP A 266 10.16 -14.58 -13.46
CA ASP A 266 10.84 -13.72 -12.51
C ASP A 266 10.46 -12.27 -12.75
N ILE A 267 10.07 -11.56 -11.69
CA ILE A 267 9.69 -10.14 -11.74
C ILE A 267 10.68 -9.33 -10.90
N ASN A 268 11.36 -8.38 -11.53
CA ASN A 268 12.19 -7.38 -10.86
C ASN A 268 11.44 -6.03 -10.85
N THR A 269 11.29 -5.43 -9.68
CA THR A 269 10.64 -4.12 -9.54
C THR A 269 11.48 -3.22 -8.64
N PHE A 270 11.72 -1.99 -9.08
CA PHE A 270 12.49 -0.98 -8.37
C PHE A 270 11.66 0.29 -8.18
N PHE A 271 11.81 0.94 -7.03
CA PHE A 271 11.14 2.19 -6.70
C PHE A 271 12.11 3.18 -6.07
N VAL A 272 11.91 4.44 -6.38
CA VAL A 272 12.46 5.58 -5.63
C VAL A 272 11.34 6.53 -5.31
N ASP A 273 11.29 7.06 -4.10
CA ASP A 273 10.28 8.04 -3.74
C ASP A 273 10.82 9.15 -2.83
N MET A 274 10.14 10.28 -2.86
CA MET A 274 10.43 11.44 -2.04
C MET A 274 9.13 12.05 -1.50
N VAL A 275 9.16 12.50 -0.24
CA VAL A 275 8.09 13.26 0.41
C VAL A 275 8.71 14.47 1.09
N LEU A 276 8.22 15.66 0.76
CA LEU A 276 8.61 16.93 1.39
C LEU A 276 7.35 17.63 1.93
N LYS A 277 7.39 18.06 3.21
CA LYS A 277 6.28 18.79 3.83
C LYS A 277 6.76 19.98 4.62
N TYR A 278 6.00 21.07 4.50
CA TYR A 278 6.25 22.28 5.27
C TYR A 278 5.04 23.22 5.24
N ASN A 279 4.56 23.62 6.40
CA ASN A 279 3.56 24.68 6.63
C ASN A 279 2.30 24.58 5.74
N GLY A 280 1.78 23.36 5.56
CA GLY A 280 0.61 23.04 4.74
C GLY A 280 0.96 22.63 3.31
N TRP A 281 2.15 22.86 2.82
CA TRP A 281 2.63 22.34 1.56
C TRP A 281 3.06 20.88 1.68
N ALA A 282 2.66 20.07 0.72
CA ALA A 282 3.14 18.71 0.59
C ALA A 282 3.50 18.42 -0.87
N PHE A 283 4.72 17.95 -1.08
CA PHE A 283 5.22 17.44 -2.35
C PHE A 283 5.54 15.96 -2.19
N GLN A 284 5.14 15.15 -3.15
CA GLN A 284 5.47 13.74 -3.22
C GLN A 284 5.79 13.36 -4.66
N SER A 285 6.86 12.61 -4.86
CA SER A 285 7.20 12.00 -6.15
C SER A 285 7.58 10.54 -5.96
N GLU A 286 7.22 9.69 -6.92
CA GLU A 286 7.53 8.26 -6.95
C GLU A 286 7.89 7.85 -8.37
N TYR A 287 9.04 7.23 -8.54
CA TYR A 287 9.49 6.56 -9.74
C TYR A 287 9.39 5.04 -9.55
N ALA A 288 8.94 4.36 -10.58
CA ALA A 288 8.86 2.90 -10.62
C ALA A 288 9.45 2.35 -11.92
N TYR A 289 10.11 1.21 -11.81
CA TYR A 289 10.67 0.45 -12.92
C TYR A 289 10.38 -1.03 -12.72
N ARG A 290 9.97 -1.72 -13.79
CA ARG A 290 9.77 -3.19 -13.78
C ARG A 290 10.36 -3.81 -15.03
N ASP A 291 11.09 -4.91 -14.83
CA ASP A 291 11.58 -5.76 -15.93
C ASP A 291 11.27 -7.23 -15.69
N ILE A 292 10.92 -7.90 -16.80
CA ILE A 292 10.58 -9.32 -16.86
C ILE A 292 11.19 -9.85 -18.16
N TYR A 293 11.86 -11.00 -18.06
CA TYR A 293 12.30 -11.70 -19.26
C TYR A 293 11.11 -12.44 -19.88
N LEU A 294 10.82 -12.24 -21.18
CA LEU A 294 9.66 -12.77 -21.88
C LEU A 294 8.31 -12.40 -21.23
N PRO A 295 7.89 -11.12 -21.30
CA PRO A 295 6.70 -10.62 -20.61
C PRO A 295 5.37 -10.99 -21.30
N ILE A 296 5.39 -11.51 -22.53
CA ILE A 296 4.21 -12.05 -23.21
C ILE A 296 4.07 -13.51 -22.80
N VAL A 297 2.94 -13.87 -22.26
CA VAL A 297 2.70 -15.14 -21.57
C VAL A 297 1.31 -15.68 -21.90
N GLU A 298 1.04 -16.92 -21.54
CA GLU A 298 -0.31 -17.50 -21.53
C GLU A 298 -0.76 -17.70 -20.09
N ASP A 299 -2.03 -17.41 -19.84
CA ASP A 299 -2.67 -17.78 -18.58
C ASP A 299 -3.16 -19.23 -18.60
N ILE A 300 -3.72 -19.70 -17.49
CA ILE A 300 -4.20 -21.08 -17.37
C ILE A 300 -5.36 -21.42 -18.30
N ASP A 301 -6.05 -20.41 -18.84
CA ASP A 301 -7.18 -20.55 -19.78
C ASP A 301 -6.74 -20.40 -21.24
N ASP A 302 -5.47 -20.55 -21.56
CA ASP A 302 -4.86 -20.41 -22.90
C ASP A 302 -4.96 -19.00 -23.50
N THR A 303 -5.30 -18.00 -22.67
CA THR A 303 -5.39 -16.62 -23.12
C THR A 303 -4.01 -15.96 -23.10
N GLN A 304 -3.60 -15.33 -24.19
CA GLN A 304 -2.41 -14.51 -24.21
C GLN A 304 -2.56 -13.30 -23.30
N ARG A 305 -1.60 -13.10 -22.43
CA ARG A 305 -1.52 -11.99 -21.47
C ARG A 305 -0.20 -11.25 -21.60
N VAL A 306 -0.23 -9.99 -21.26
CA VAL A 306 0.98 -9.16 -21.17
C VAL A 306 1.26 -8.85 -19.71
N MET A 307 2.48 -9.19 -19.26
CA MET A 307 3.01 -8.74 -17.97
C MET A 307 3.68 -7.39 -18.22
N PHE A 308 3.18 -6.34 -17.58
CA PHE A 308 3.68 -4.99 -17.82
C PHE A 308 5.16 -4.86 -17.44
N VAL A 309 6.00 -4.45 -18.39
CA VAL A 309 7.39 -4.05 -18.24
C VAL A 309 7.56 -2.61 -18.74
N GLY A 310 8.26 -1.80 -17.97
CA GLY A 310 8.37 -0.37 -18.29
C GLY A 310 8.78 0.44 -17.09
N GLN A 311 8.54 1.74 -17.20
CA GLN A 311 8.83 2.70 -16.14
C GLN A 311 7.70 3.72 -16.01
N GLY A 312 7.65 4.39 -14.85
CA GLY A 312 6.66 5.42 -14.63
C GLY A 312 7.05 6.39 -13.53
N VAL A 313 6.56 7.60 -13.64
CA VAL A 313 6.74 8.67 -12.66
C VAL A 313 5.37 9.18 -12.22
N ASN A 314 5.20 9.37 -10.94
CA ASN A 314 4.07 10.07 -10.34
C ASN A 314 4.58 11.24 -9.51
N THR A 315 4.07 12.43 -9.75
CA THR A 315 4.40 13.63 -8.97
C THR A 315 3.12 14.31 -8.53
N GLN A 316 3.05 14.69 -7.26
CA GLN A 316 1.91 15.41 -6.72
C GLN A 316 2.35 16.53 -5.79
N LEU A 317 1.61 17.64 -5.85
CA LEU A 317 1.80 18.83 -5.04
C LEU A 317 0.46 19.24 -4.46
N SER A 318 0.44 19.65 -3.20
CA SER A 318 -0.77 20.16 -2.57
C SER A 318 -0.50 21.24 -1.56
N TYR A 319 -1.55 22.00 -1.26
CA TYR A 319 -1.58 22.95 -0.16
C TYR A 319 -2.82 22.76 0.70
N CYS A 320 -2.62 22.47 1.97
CA CYS A 320 -3.67 22.36 2.97
C CYS A 320 -3.84 23.69 3.71
N PHE A 321 -5.00 24.31 3.56
CA PHE A 321 -5.36 25.56 4.24
C PHE A 321 -5.65 25.33 5.73
N ARG A 322 -5.58 26.38 6.54
CA ARG A 322 -5.87 26.29 7.99
C ARG A 322 -7.31 25.89 8.33
N ASN A 323 -8.24 26.11 7.42
CA ASN A 323 -9.65 25.71 7.53
C ASN A 323 -9.91 24.26 7.07
N ASN A 324 -8.84 23.44 6.90
CA ASN A 324 -8.88 22.05 6.48
C ASN A 324 -9.47 21.79 5.07
N TYR A 325 -9.44 22.79 4.18
CA TYR A 325 -9.52 22.57 2.75
C TYR A 325 -8.12 22.30 2.19
N GLU A 326 -8.07 21.51 1.14
CA GLU A 326 -6.84 21.22 0.40
C GLU A 326 -7.09 21.30 -1.09
N ILE A 327 -6.16 21.88 -1.82
CA ILE A 327 -6.08 21.78 -3.28
C ILE A 327 -4.84 20.94 -3.59
N ALA A 328 -5.02 19.98 -4.49
CA ALA A 328 -3.97 19.06 -4.89
C ALA A 328 -3.93 18.90 -6.41
N ALA A 329 -2.73 18.79 -6.96
CA ALA A 329 -2.48 18.45 -8.36
C ALA A 329 -1.57 17.22 -8.43
N ARG A 330 -1.82 16.36 -9.41
CA ARG A 330 -1.05 15.13 -9.67
C ARG A 330 -0.80 14.99 -11.16
N HIS A 331 0.42 14.62 -11.50
CA HIS A 331 0.79 14.15 -12.83
C HIS A 331 1.38 12.73 -12.72
N SER A 332 0.93 11.83 -13.55
CA SER A 332 1.44 10.47 -13.64
C SER A 332 1.71 10.11 -15.09
N TYR A 333 2.88 9.56 -15.36
CA TYR A 333 3.27 9.13 -16.70
C TYR A 333 3.88 7.74 -16.64
N VAL A 334 3.45 6.84 -17.53
CA VAL A 334 3.92 5.45 -17.61
C VAL A 334 4.22 5.11 -19.06
N VAL A 335 5.40 4.52 -19.29
CA VAL A 335 5.88 4.12 -20.61
C VAL A 335 6.23 2.63 -20.59
N PRO A 336 5.64 1.82 -21.49
CA PRO A 336 6.06 0.44 -21.69
C PRO A 336 7.43 0.37 -22.37
N PHE A 337 8.19 -0.70 -22.15
CA PHE A 337 9.39 -1.00 -22.92
C PHE A 337 9.07 -1.61 -24.27
N ASP A 338 10.03 -1.59 -25.19
CA ASP A 338 9.90 -2.11 -26.54
C ASP A 338 9.35 -3.54 -26.62
N LYS A 339 9.63 -4.35 -25.60
CA LYS A 339 9.13 -5.73 -25.48
C LYS A 339 7.60 -5.86 -25.53
N ILE A 340 6.85 -4.80 -25.15
CA ILE A 340 5.40 -4.82 -25.05
C ILE A 340 4.72 -3.57 -25.65
N LYS A 341 5.43 -2.68 -26.29
CA LYS A 341 4.89 -1.42 -26.83
C LYS A 341 3.74 -1.61 -27.84
N ASP A 342 3.70 -2.76 -28.51
CA ASP A 342 2.65 -3.08 -29.47
C ASP A 342 1.36 -3.55 -28.79
N PHE A 343 1.40 -3.89 -27.50
CA PHE A 343 0.28 -4.39 -26.70
C PHE A 343 -0.19 -3.40 -25.63
N GLU A 344 0.69 -2.52 -25.18
CA GLU A 344 0.39 -1.55 -24.13
C GLU A 344 0.78 -0.13 -24.56
N PRO A 345 -0.13 0.85 -24.48
CA PRO A 345 0.19 2.24 -24.80
C PRO A 345 0.97 2.90 -23.67
N ALA A 346 1.69 3.96 -23.99
CA ALA A 346 2.09 4.93 -22.98
C ALA A 346 0.84 5.64 -22.44
N LYS A 347 0.80 5.90 -21.11
CA LYS A 347 -0.35 6.50 -20.42
C LYS A 347 0.08 7.70 -19.61
N GLU A 348 -0.68 8.78 -19.72
CA GLU A 348 -0.47 10.01 -18.96
C GLU A 348 -1.76 10.44 -18.28
N VAL A 349 -1.67 10.87 -17.04
CA VAL A 349 -2.82 11.31 -16.26
C VAL A 349 -2.48 12.62 -15.55
N PHE A 350 -3.25 13.66 -15.86
CA PHE A 350 -3.31 14.91 -15.08
C PHE A 350 -4.54 14.86 -14.19
N MET A 351 -4.38 15.17 -12.92
CA MET A 351 -5.47 15.15 -11.95
C MET A 351 -5.43 16.36 -11.05
N LEU A 352 -6.58 16.99 -10.86
CA LEU A 352 -6.81 18.02 -9.86
C LEU A 352 -7.77 17.51 -8.80
N GLY A 353 -7.56 17.91 -7.56
CA GLY A 353 -8.38 17.49 -6.43
C GLY A 353 -8.66 18.63 -5.47
N ILE A 354 -9.87 18.63 -4.93
CA ILE A 354 -10.26 19.48 -3.80
C ILE A 354 -10.76 18.57 -2.69
N ASN A 355 -10.21 18.76 -1.50
CA ASN A 355 -10.56 17.98 -0.32
C ASN A 355 -11.08 18.88 0.79
N LYS A 356 -12.07 18.40 1.54
CA LYS A 356 -12.46 18.94 2.84
C LYS A 356 -12.24 17.88 3.90
N TYR A 357 -11.37 18.16 4.84
CA TYR A 357 -11.13 17.30 6.00
C TYR A 357 -11.98 17.77 7.16
N VAL A 358 -12.99 16.98 7.53
CA VAL A 358 -13.89 17.26 8.67
C VAL A 358 -13.21 16.82 9.97
N MET A 359 -12.62 15.62 9.96
CA MET A 359 -11.86 15.08 11.08
C MET A 359 -10.56 14.43 10.54
N GLN A 360 -9.61 15.26 10.12
CA GLN A 360 -8.40 14.79 9.46
C GLN A 360 -8.72 13.77 8.34
N HIS A 361 -7.95 12.69 8.24
CA HIS A 361 -8.23 11.62 7.27
C HIS A 361 -9.37 10.66 7.70
N LYS A 362 -9.93 10.80 8.91
CA LYS A 362 -11.01 9.92 9.38
C LYS A 362 -12.38 10.27 8.78
N ALA A 363 -12.64 11.56 8.56
CA ALA A 363 -13.88 12.01 7.90
C ALA A 363 -13.52 13.09 6.89
N LYS A 364 -13.74 12.82 5.61
CA LYS A 364 -13.38 13.75 4.53
C LYS A 364 -14.29 13.60 3.31
N VAL A 365 -14.39 14.68 2.56
CA VAL A 365 -15.03 14.75 1.24
C VAL A 365 -13.95 15.08 0.22
N GLN A 366 -13.95 14.39 -0.91
CA GLN A 366 -12.98 14.53 -1.99
C GLN A 366 -13.70 14.70 -3.33
N VAL A 367 -13.27 15.66 -4.13
CA VAL A 367 -13.69 15.87 -5.52
C VAL A 367 -12.44 15.85 -6.37
N ASN A 368 -12.44 15.02 -7.41
CA ASN A 368 -11.31 14.90 -8.32
C ASN A 368 -11.78 15.02 -9.77
N ALA A 369 -11.00 15.69 -10.59
CA ALA A 369 -11.12 15.71 -12.04
C ALA A 369 -9.79 15.28 -12.65
N SER A 370 -9.81 14.39 -13.60
CA SER A 370 -8.60 13.91 -14.28
C SER A 370 -8.79 13.78 -15.78
N ARG A 371 -7.73 14.07 -16.51
CA ARG A 371 -7.58 13.80 -17.94
C ARG A 371 -6.65 12.60 -18.09
N ILE A 372 -7.14 11.58 -18.76
CA ILE A 372 -6.38 10.39 -19.12
C ILE A 372 -6.06 10.44 -20.61
N ASN A 373 -4.76 10.39 -20.94
CA ASN A 373 -4.26 10.35 -22.31
C ASN A 373 -3.52 9.04 -22.53
N GLN A 374 -3.74 8.43 -23.69
CA GLN A 374 -3.02 7.25 -24.14
C GLN A 374 -2.36 7.55 -25.49
N SER A 375 -1.13 7.09 -25.67
CA SER A 375 -0.40 7.24 -26.94
C SER A 375 0.30 5.95 -27.31
N THR A 376 0.20 5.57 -28.57
CA THR A 376 0.85 4.38 -29.11
C THR A 376 1.18 4.58 -30.59
N ASN A 377 2.24 3.92 -31.05
CA ASN A 377 2.55 3.78 -32.46
C ASN A 377 2.09 2.43 -33.03
N SER A 378 1.45 1.60 -32.20
CA SER A 378 0.93 0.30 -32.59
C SER A 378 -0.39 0.44 -33.35
N LEU A 379 -0.53 -0.30 -34.42
CA LEU A 379 -1.79 -0.44 -35.17
C LEU A 379 -2.78 -1.40 -34.48
N LEU A 380 -2.32 -2.13 -33.48
CA LEU A 380 -3.13 -3.10 -32.70
C LEU A 380 -3.91 -2.44 -31.57
N PHE A 381 -3.66 -1.17 -31.30
CA PHE A 381 -4.26 -0.46 -30.18
C PHE A 381 -4.83 0.88 -30.61
N ILE A 382 -6.08 1.15 -30.29
CA ILE A 382 -6.74 2.44 -30.48
C ILE A 382 -6.65 3.20 -29.16
N PRO A 383 -5.95 4.37 -29.10
CA PRO A 383 -5.89 5.17 -27.89
C PRO A 383 -7.29 5.63 -27.46
N ASN A 384 -7.60 5.46 -26.20
CA ASN A 384 -8.81 5.96 -25.58
C ASN A 384 -8.48 7.10 -24.62
N ASN A 385 -8.79 8.33 -25.00
CA ASN A 385 -8.59 9.53 -24.20
C ASN A 385 -9.92 9.95 -23.61
N TYR A 386 -9.96 10.20 -22.30
CA TYR A 386 -11.22 10.55 -21.65
C TYR A 386 -10.99 11.40 -20.40
N TRP A 387 -12.05 12.05 -19.94
CA TRP A 387 -12.15 12.71 -18.66
C TRP A 387 -12.75 11.76 -17.62
N ASN A 388 -12.22 11.82 -16.41
CA ASN A 388 -12.79 11.10 -15.27
C ASN A 388 -13.03 12.07 -14.12
N PHE A 389 -14.25 12.03 -13.56
CA PHE A 389 -14.66 12.83 -12.42
C PHE A 389 -15.07 11.92 -11.29
N MET A 390 -14.65 12.25 -10.06
CA MET A 390 -14.94 11.46 -8.88
C MET A 390 -15.37 12.36 -7.73
N PHE A 391 -16.44 11.96 -7.06
CA PHE A 391 -16.87 12.45 -5.75
C PHE A 391 -16.80 11.30 -4.76
N GLN A 392 -16.12 11.50 -3.64
CA GLN A 392 -15.97 10.47 -2.60
C GLN A 392 -16.18 11.05 -1.21
N VAL A 393 -16.97 10.34 -0.41
CA VAL A 393 -17.10 10.57 1.03
C VAL A 393 -16.46 9.41 1.77
N GLU A 394 -15.58 9.74 2.71
CA GLU A 394 -14.94 8.77 3.60
C GLU A 394 -15.28 9.06 5.05
N ILE A 395 -15.65 8.00 5.77
CA ILE A 395 -15.90 8.02 7.20
C ILE A 395 -15.17 6.83 7.84
N GLY A 396 -14.47 7.09 8.95
CA GLY A 396 -13.81 6.06 9.75
C GLY A 396 -13.63 6.49 11.21
N ILE A 397 -13.49 5.50 12.07
CA ILE A 397 -13.21 5.69 13.51
C ILE A 397 -11.92 4.97 13.89
#